data_6f32f9f953f86440da60fca4eccc8512
#
_entry.id   6f32f9f953f86440da60fca4eccc8512
#
_cell.length_a   1.000
_cell.length_b   1.000
_cell.length_c   1.000
_cell.angle_alpha   90.00
_cell.angle_beta   90.00
_cell.angle_gamma   90.00
#
_symmetry.space_group_name_H-M   'P 1'
#
loop_
_entity.id
_entity.type
_entity.pdbx_description
1 polymer ?
#
loop_
_entity_poly.entity_id
_entity_poly.type
_entity_poly.pdbx_seq_one_letter_code
_entity_poly.pdbx_strand_id
1 'polypeptide(L)'
;MATITSVTLTNLYNPPGWLDAEVVAWSYNEIEIEHPYGSAAFGGYGFAWNATSETWSGTATYYAEYDLYGYPTIELKDFSLPAWLFQYEWQVVLDEMLAGPDTIILGGASDDVVFARGGNDVIYSYRGSKYIDGGSGIDTVFYESRSDDYSVTRSADSLFVQGFGSNDRLVSVERIDFVDGVLAFDDNTAQMYRLYQAAFDRTPDTAGLSYWVAQADSGVSLLQAANNFRGSAEFRDLYGPNPTNDEFIDLLYLNVLNRSADQGGYDYWNGRMAAGLTEGEVLVHFSQSQENVANTQAALWDGVWLV
;
A
#
# COMPACT_ATOMS: atom_id res chain seq x y z
N MET A 1 -5.17 -12.92 -1.85
CA MET A 1 -3.74 -12.58 -1.96
C MET A 1 -3.15 -13.45 -3.04
N ALA A 2 -2.67 -12.86 -4.13
CA ALA A 2 -1.94 -13.58 -5.18
C ALA A 2 -0.43 -13.30 -5.05
N THR A 3 0.40 -14.26 -5.37
CA THR A 3 1.86 -14.10 -5.39
C THR A 3 2.34 -14.25 -6.82
N ILE A 4 3.01 -13.22 -7.34
CA ILE A 4 3.63 -13.23 -8.67
C ILE A 4 5.14 -13.39 -8.49
N THR A 5 5.71 -14.43 -9.06
CA THR A 5 7.15 -14.60 -9.15
C THR A 5 7.55 -14.52 -10.61
N SER A 6 8.29 -13.48 -11.01
CA SER A 6 8.75 -13.29 -12.39
C SER A 6 10.25 -13.39 -12.47
N VAL A 7 10.73 -14.06 -13.50
CA VAL A 7 12.17 -14.10 -13.87
C VAL A 7 12.45 -13.09 -14.98
N THR A 8 11.46 -12.76 -15.82
CA THR A 8 11.58 -11.75 -16.89
C THR A 8 10.18 -11.32 -17.32
N LEU A 9 9.68 -10.21 -16.78
CA LEU A 9 8.41 -9.61 -17.20
C LEU A 9 8.66 -8.63 -18.34
N THR A 10 8.50 -9.06 -19.57
CA THR A 10 8.47 -8.13 -20.69
C THR A 10 7.10 -7.52 -20.95
N ASN A 11 6.01 -8.10 -20.49
CA ASN A 11 4.67 -7.52 -20.58
C ASN A 11 3.58 -8.40 -19.97
N LEU A 12 3.11 -8.11 -18.75
CA LEU A 12 1.89 -8.74 -18.19
C LEU A 12 0.62 -8.35 -18.98
N TYR A 13 0.69 -7.31 -19.80
CA TYR A 13 -0.46 -6.74 -20.52
C TYR A 13 -0.89 -7.47 -21.78
N ASN A 14 0.01 -8.23 -22.39
CA ASN A 14 -0.29 -8.98 -23.60
C ASN A 14 0.79 -10.05 -23.80
N PRO A 15 0.72 -11.17 -23.07
CA PRO A 15 1.69 -12.25 -23.28
C PRO A 15 1.68 -12.62 -24.75
N PRO A 16 2.85 -12.56 -25.43
CA PRO A 16 2.91 -12.93 -26.83
C PRO A 16 2.44 -14.38 -26.98
N GLY A 17 1.45 -14.60 -27.81
CA GLY A 17 1.03 -15.96 -28.21
C GLY A 17 -0.27 -16.50 -27.61
N TRP A 18 -0.93 -15.79 -26.68
CA TRP A 18 -2.22 -16.23 -26.15
C TRP A 18 -3.34 -16.32 -27.20
N LEU A 19 -3.23 -15.55 -28.30
CA LEU A 19 -4.18 -15.63 -29.44
C LEU A 19 -4.10 -16.98 -30.17
N ASP A 20 -2.96 -17.69 -30.06
CA ASP A 20 -2.72 -19.00 -30.68
C ASP A 20 -2.51 -20.09 -29.61
N ALA A 21 -2.90 -19.85 -28.35
CA ALA A 21 -2.75 -20.80 -27.26
C ALA A 21 -3.83 -21.90 -27.33
N GLU A 22 -3.42 -23.14 -27.12
CA GLU A 22 -4.31 -24.30 -27.07
C GLU A 22 -4.19 -25.01 -25.72
N VAL A 23 -5.33 -25.42 -25.16
CA VAL A 23 -5.35 -26.32 -24.01
C VAL A 23 -4.94 -27.71 -24.49
N VAL A 24 -3.75 -28.15 -24.09
CA VAL A 24 -3.18 -29.43 -24.53
C VAL A 24 -3.47 -30.56 -23.59
N ALA A 25 -3.62 -30.26 -22.30
CA ALA A 25 -4.00 -31.22 -21.28
C ALA A 25 -4.82 -30.56 -20.17
N TRP A 26 -5.62 -31.35 -19.48
CA TRP A 26 -6.30 -30.91 -18.27
C TRP A 26 -6.63 -32.09 -17.35
N SER A 27 -6.71 -31.79 -16.07
CA SER A 27 -7.12 -32.71 -15.00
C SER A 27 -8.04 -31.99 -14.03
N TYR A 28 -8.49 -32.67 -12.97
CA TYR A 28 -9.29 -32.05 -11.91
C TYR A 28 -8.56 -30.89 -11.20
N ASN A 29 -7.23 -30.88 -11.20
CA ASN A 29 -6.40 -29.94 -10.46
C ASN A 29 -5.55 -29.03 -11.33
N GLU A 30 -5.49 -29.23 -12.65
CA GLU A 30 -4.57 -28.50 -13.52
C GLU A 30 -5.10 -28.37 -14.94
N ILE A 31 -4.84 -27.25 -15.57
CA ILE A 31 -5.05 -26.97 -16.98
C ILE A 31 -3.72 -26.56 -17.58
N GLU A 32 -3.23 -27.29 -18.57
CA GLU A 32 -2.00 -26.99 -19.30
C GLU A 32 -2.33 -26.36 -20.65
N ILE A 33 -1.58 -25.34 -21.01
CA ILE A 33 -1.73 -24.53 -22.24
C ILE A 33 -0.39 -24.47 -22.94
N GLU A 34 -0.36 -24.76 -24.24
CA GLU A 34 0.80 -24.47 -25.10
C GLU A 34 0.57 -23.23 -25.94
N HIS A 35 1.62 -22.45 -26.13
CA HIS A 35 1.64 -21.29 -27.01
C HIS A 35 3.02 -21.18 -27.71
N PRO A 36 3.15 -20.39 -28.81
CA PRO A 36 4.36 -20.38 -29.65
C PRO A 36 5.68 -20.04 -28.94
N TYR A 37 5.62 -19.47 -27.74
CA TYR A 37 6.80 -19.02 -26.99
C TYR A 37 7.09 -19.84 -25.72
N GLY A 38 6.29 -20.88 -25.44
CA GLY A 38 6.43 -21.71 -24.25
C GLY A 38 5.15 -22.44 -23.86
N SER A 39 4.93 -22.59 -22.58
CA SER A 39 3.71 -23.19 -22.02
C SER A 39 3.24 -22.42 -20.79
N ALA A 40 1.98 -22.64 -20.43
CA ALA A 40 1.43 -22.12 -19.19
C ALA A 40 0.57 -23.19 -18.49
N ALA A 41 0.43 -23.07 -17.18
CA ALA A 41 -0.41 -23.95 -16.39
C ALA A 41 -1.26 -23.15 -15.38
N PHE A 42 -2.55 -23.52 -15.26
CA PHE A 42 -3.39 -23.13 -14.13
C PHE A 42 -3.55 -24.31 -13.19
N GLY A 43 -3.09 -24.16 -11.97
CA GLY A 43 -3.33 -25.10 -10.89
C GLY A 43 -4.53 -24.66 -10.03
N GLY A 44 -5.28 -25.62 -9.49
CA GLY A 44 -6.46 -25.34 -8.66
C GLY A 44 -7.26 -26.58 -8.33
N TYR A 45 -8.59 -26.46 -8.36
CA TYR A 45 -9.46 -27.61 -8.08
C TYR A 45 -10.80 -27.53 -8.80
N GLY A 46 -11.36 -28.70 -9.08
CA GLY A 46 -12.69 -28.83 -9.68
C GLY A 46 -12.77 -28.48 -11.17
N PHE A 47 -11.63 -28.45 -11.88
CA PHE A 47 -11.63 -28.18 -13.31
C PHE A 47 -12.39 -29.21 -14.09
N ALA A 48 -13.34 -28.77 -14.89
CA ALA A 48 -14.09 -29.58 -15.82
C ALA A 48 -14.53 -28.74 -17.02
N TRP A 49 -14.41 -29.31 -18.22
CA TRP A 49 -14.92 -28.71 -19.44
C TRP A 49 -16.30 -29.23 -19.76
N ASN A 50 -17.24 -28.33 -20.01
CA ASN A 50 -18.56 -28.67 -20.50
C ASN A 50 -18.63 -28.41 -22.01
N ALA A 51 -18.56 -29.48 -22.80
CA ALA A 51 -18.58 -29.42 -24.26
C ALA A 51 -19.89 -28.89 -24.86
N THR A 52 -21.00 -28.90 -24.09
CA THR A 52 -22.30 -28.42 -24.58
C THR A 52 -22.46 -26.91 -24.44
N SER A 53 -21.97 -26.36 -23.33
CA SER A 53 -21.97 -24.90 -23.07
C SER A 53 -20.65 -24.21 -23.47
N GLU A 54 -19.64 -24.98 -23.86
CA GLU A 54 -18.30 -24.52 -24.17
C GLU A 54 -17.71 -23.66 -23.02
N THR A 55 -17.83 -24.16 -21.78
CA THR A 55 -17.39 -23.43 -20.59
C THR A 55 -16.56 -24.29 -19.65
N TRP A 56 -15.60 -23.66 -18.99
CA TRP A 56 -14.85 -24.23 -17.89
C TRP A 56 -15.61 -24.04 -16.57
N SER A 57 -15.49 -25.01 -15.67
CA SER A 57 -15.86 -24.92 -14.26
C SER A 57 -14.66 -25.22 -13.37
N GLY A 58 -14.73 -24.84 -12.08
CA GLY A 58 -13.66 -25.01 -11.12
C GLY A 58 -13.08 -23.66 -10.67
N THR A 59 -12.01 -23.72 -9.89
CA THR A 59 -11.32 -22.54 -9.37
C THR A 59 -9.83 -22.69 -9.57
N ALA A 60 -9.20 -21.72 -10.21
CA ALA A 60 -7.75 -21.59 -10.29
C ALA A 60 -7.24 -20.85 -9.06
N THR A 61 -6.13 -21.33 -8.51
CA THR A 61 -5.43 -20.74 -7.36
C THR A 61 -3.94 -20.56 -7.60
N TYR A 62 -3.49 -20.97 -8.77
CA TYR A 62 -2.10 -20.91 -9.21
C TYR A 62 -2.05 -20.73 -10.71
N TYR A 63 -1.10 -19.96 -11.19
CA TYR A 63 -0.75 -19.82 -12.59
C TYR A 63 0.76 -19.75 -12.76
N ALA A 64 1.29 -20.40 -13.79
CA ALA A 64 2.67 -20.25 -14.18
C ALA A 64 2.81 -20.22 -15.71
N GLU A 65 3.74 -19.40 -16.19
CA GLU A 65 4.26 -19.47 -17.55
C GLU A 65 5.68 -20.03 -17.53
N TYR A 66 6.01 -20.76 -18.58
CA TYR A 66 7.32 -21.35 -18.79
C TYR A 66 7.85 -20.98 -20.17
N ASP A 67 9.16 -20.76 -20.27
CA ASP A 67 9.83 -20.58 -21.56
C ASP A 67 9.94 -21.91 -22.34
N LEU A 68 10.48 -21.85 -23.56
CA LEU A 68 10.69 -23.03 -24.42
C LEU A 68 11.63 -24.09 -23.82
N TYR A 69 12.33 -23.77 -22.74
CA TYR A 69 13.23 -24.67 -22.03
C TYR A 69 12.60 -25.20 -20.73
N GLY A 70 11.37 -24.80 -20.42
CA GLY A 70 10.65 -25.23 -19.22
C GLY A 70 11.04 -24.47 -17.94
N TYR A 71 11.70 -23.33 -18.04
CA TYR A 71 11.95 -22.46 -16.88
C TYR A 71 10.77 -21.51 -16.66
N PRO A 72 10.34 -21.35 -15.40
CA PRO A 72 9.24 -20.44 -15.10
C PRO A 72 9.63 -18.98 -15.39
N THR A 73 8.80 -18.30 -16.15
CA THR A 73 8.92 -16.88 -16.46
C THR A 73 8.00 -16.03 -15.61
N ILE A 74 6.82 -16.54 -15.26
CA ILE A 74 5.85 -15.93 -14.39
C ILE A 74 5.27 -16.99 -13.47
N GLU A 75 5.08 -16.69 -12.20
CA GLU A 75 4.25 -17.47 -11.27
C GLU A 75 3.32 -16.55 -10.49
N LEU A 76 2.04 -16.88 -10.49
CA LEU A 76 0.98 -16.24 -9.70
C LEU A 76 0.46 -17.26 -8.70
N LYS A 77 0.40 -16.89 -7.42
CA LYS A 77 -0.06 -17.78 -6.34
C LYS A 77 -1.04 -17.06 -5.44
N ASP A 78 -1.79 -17.84 -4.66
CA ASP A 78 -2.67 -17.38 -3.60
C ASP A 78 -3.88 -16.53 -4.05
N PHE A 79 -4.25 -16.61 -5.33
CA PHE A 79 -5.50 -16.03 -5.83
C PHE A 79 -6.64 -17.06 -5.85
N SER A 80 -7.86 -16.62 -6.17
CA SER A 80 -9.01 -17.49 -6.39
C SER A 80 -9.79 -16.99 -7.60
N LEU A 81 -9.60 -17.66 -8.74
CA LEU A 81 -10.20 -17.28 -10.01
C LEU A 81 -11.15 -18.36 -10.51
N PRO A 82 -12.46 -18.06 -10.71
CA PRO A 82 -13.37 -18.99 -11.34
C PRO A 82 -12.94 -19.34 -12.75
N ALA A 83 -12.82 -20.64 -13.07
CA ALA A 83 -12.29 -21.10 -14.36
C ALA A 83 -13.16 -20.69 -15.57
N TRP A 84 -14.45 -20.30 -15.39
CA TRP A 84 -15.27 -19.76 -16.46
C TRP A 84 -14.73 -18.43 -17.03
N LEU A 85 -13.87 -17.73 -16.29
CA LEU A 85 -13.22 -16.49 -16.77
C LEU A 85 -12.21 -16.77 -17.90
N PHE A 86 -11.68 -17.97 -18.04
CA PHE A 86 -10.72 -18.32 -19.11
C PHE A 86 -11.25 -18.14 -20.54
N GLN A 87 -12.55 -17.98 -20.71
CA GLN A 87 -13.16 -17.65 -22.00
C GLN A 87 -13.09 -16.16 -22.38
N TYR A 88 -12.67 -15.29 -21.45
CA TYR A 88 -12.56 -13.85 -21.68
C TYR A 88 -11.14 -13.46 -22.11
N GLU A 89 -11.02 -12.22 -22.57
CA GLU A 89 -9.71 -11.65 -22.88
C GLU A 89 -8.80 -11.66 -21.65
N TRP A 90 -7.52 -11.94 -21.85
CA TRP A 90 -6.52 -12.06 -20.79
C TRP A 90 -6.48 -10.86 -19.84
N GLN A 91 -6.75 -9.67 -20.35
CA GLN A 91 -6.84 -8.45 -19.55
C GLN A 91 -7.88 -8.56 -18.42
N VAL A 92 -9.06 -9.11 -18.72
CA VAL A 92 -10.14 -9.31 -17.73
C VAL A 92 -9.69 -10.33 -16.67
N VAL A 93 -8.99 -11.37 -17.09
CA VAL A 93 -8.45 -12.40 -16.19
C VAL A 93 -7.41 -11.77 -15.25
N LEU A 94 -6.47 -10.98 -15.77
CA LEU A 94 -5.46 -10.28 -14.96
C LEU A 94 -6.08 -9.26 -14.00
N ASP A 95 -7.05 -8.48 -14.48
CA ASP A 95 -7.71 -7.48 -13.63
C ASP A 95 -8.42 -8.12 -12.44
N GLU A 96 -9.04 -9.30 -12.63
CA GLU A 96 -9.67 -10.05 -11.55
C GLU A 96 -8.65 -10.74 -10.63
N MET A 97 -7.54 -11.24 -11.20
CA MET A 97 -6.48 -11.90 -10.42
C MET A 97 -5.76 -10.92 -9.51
N LEU A 98 -5.56 -9.67 -9.96
CA LEU A 98 -4.83 -8.61 -9.28
C LEU A 98 -5.77 -7.57 -8.62
N ALA A 99 -7.01 -7.93 -8.32
CA ALA A 99 -7.97 -7.02 -7.68
C ALA A 99 -7.87 -6.99 -6.15
N GLY A 100 -7.09 -7.87 -5.55
CA GLY A 100 -6.92 -8.01 -4.10
C GLY A 100 -5.48 -7.82 -3.66
N PRO A 101 -5.17 -7.94 -2.36
CA PRO A 101 -3.79 -7.85 -1.88
C PRO A 101 -2.93 -8.95 -2.47
N ASP A 102 -1.89 -8.57 -3.19
CA ASP A 102 -1.03 -9.45 -3.96
C ASP A 102 0.44 -9.39 -3.55
N THR A 103 1.19 -10.45 -3.84
CA THR A 103 2.64 -10.47 -3.75
C THR A 103 3.23 -10.66 -5.14
N ILE A 104 3.98 -9.66 -5.61
CA ILE A 104 4.59 -9.65 -6.94
C ILE A 104 6.11 -9.70 -6.78
N ILE A 105 6.76 -10.68 -7.40
CA ILE A 105 8.22 -10.84 -7.32
C ILE A 105 8.81 -10.64 -8.71
N LEU A 106 9.53 -9.52 -8.87
CA LEU A 106 10.20 -9.14 -10.11
C LEU A 106 11.65 -9.61 -10.06
N GLY A 107 11.93 -10.74 -10.67
CA GLY A 107 13.26 -11.33 -10.69
C GLY A 107 14.14 -10.81 -11.82
N GLY A 108 15.45 -10.88 -11.62
CA GLY A 108 16.43 -10.58 -12.67
C GLY A 108 16.81 -9.11 -12.79
N ALA A 109 17.62 -8.80 -13.79
CA ALA A 109 18.12 -7.46 -14.10
C ALA A 109 17.41 -6.86 -15.33
N SER A 110 16.18 -7.30 -15.61
CA SER A 110 15.38 -6.83 -16.73
C SER A 110 14.64 -5.54 -16.41
N ASP A 111 14.29 -4.82 -17.45
CA ASP A 111 13.43 -3.65 -17.36
C ASP A 111 11.97 -4.14 -17.47
N ASP A 112 11.21 -3.99 -16.38
CA ASP A 112 9.86 -4.52 -16.28
C ASP A 112 8.82 -3.40 -16.13
N VAL A 113 7.58 -3.67 -16.58
CA VAL A 113 6.42 -2.79 -16.39
C VAL A 113 5.35 -3.59 -15.66
N VAL A 114 4.93 -3.09 -14.50
CA VAL A 114 3.99 -3.76 -13.60
C VAL A 114 2.85 -2.82 -13.25
N PHE A 115 1.64 -3.38 -13.22
CA PHE A 115 0.42 -2.74 -12.73
C PHE A 115 -0.25 -3.69 -11.74
N ALA A 116 -0.14 -3.39 -10.45
CA ALA A 116 -0.65 -4.27 -9.39
C ALA A 116 -2.18 -4.11 -9.16
N ARG A 117 -2.81 -3.10 -9.76
CA ARG A 117 -4.26 -2.87 -9.81
C ARG A 117 -4.88 -2.41 -8.51
N GLY A 118 -5.20 -3.31 -7.63
CA GLY A 118 -5.88 -2.93 -6.40
C GLY A 118 -5.78 -3.94 -5.30
N GLY A 119 -5.75 -3.44 -4.10
CA GLY A 119 -5.40 -4.19 -2.90
C GLY A 119 -4.26 -3.48 -2.21
N ASN A 120 -3.75 -4.05 -1.14
CA ASN A 120 -2.50 -3.59 -0.52
C ASN A 120 -1.41 -4.56 -0.96
N ASP A 121 -0.66 -4.18 -1.99
CA ASP A 121 0.25 -5.09 -2.68
C ASP A 121 1.68 -5.01 -2.14
N VAL A 122 2.39 -6.13 -2.22
CA VAL A 122 3.82 -6.21 -1.88
C VAL A 122 4.60 -6.60 -3.11
N ILE A 123 5.46 -5.70 -3.60
CA ILE A 123 6.19 -5.86 -4.86
C ILE A 123 7.68 -5.92 -4.54
N TYR A 124 8.29 -7.07 -4.77
CA TYR A 124 9.74 -7.24 -4.61
C TYR A 124 10.46 -6.79 -5.87
N SER A 125 11.10 -5.61 -5.82
CA SER A 125 11.89 -5.08 -6.92
C SER A 125 13.37 -5.39 -6.71
N TYR A 126 13.89 -6.29 -7.53
CA TYR A 126 15.32 -6.55 -7.61
C TYR A 126 15.98 -5.58 -8.60
N ARG A 127 17.13 -5.93 -9.16
CA ARG A 127 17.89 -5.06 -10.07
C ARG A 127 17.17 -4.82 -11.40
N GLY A 128 17.54 -3.74 -12.11
CA GLY A 128 16.99 -3.35 -13.40
C GLY A 128 16.27 -1.99 -13.31
N SER A 129 15.64 -1.56 -14.40
CA SER A 129 14.86 -0.33 -14.45
C SER A 129 13.38 -0.69 -14.58
N LYS A 130 12.58 -0.39 -13.59
CA LYS A 130 11.18 -0.81 -13.54
C LYS A 130 10.22 0.37 -13.53
N TYR A 131 9.10 0.19 -14.20
CA TYR A 131 7.91 1.01 -14.00
C TYR A 131 6.91 0.18 -13.21
N ILE A 132 6.57 0.67 -12.01
CA ILE A 132 5.65 -0.02 -11.10
C ILE A 132 4.50 0.92 -10.79
N ASP A 133 3.28 0.50 -11.10
CA ASP A 133 2.04 1.16 -10.70
C ASP A 133 1.34 0.26 -9.69
N GLY A 134 1.32 0.66 -8.41
CA GLY A 134 0.67 -0.07 -7.33
C GLY A 134 -0.84 -0.09 -7.48
N GLY A 135 -1.42 1.03 -7.95
CA GLY A 135 -2.85 1.14 -8.21
C GLY A 135 -3.63 1.70 -7.04
N SER A 136 -4.61 0.97 -6.51
CA SER A 136 -5.41 1.43 -5.38
C SER A 136 -5.15 0.62 -4.12
N GLY A 137 -4.82 1.28 -3.04
CA GLY A 137 -4.53 0.65 -1.75
C GLY A 137 -3.34 1.31 -1.06
N ILE A 138 -2.69 0.57 -0.17
CA ILE A 138 -1.39 0.92 0.40
C ILE A 138 -0.39 -0.10 -0.12
N ASP A 139 0.35 0.29 -1.16
CA ASP A 139 1.24 -0.58 -1.88
C ASP A 139 2.68 -0.41 -1.41
N THR A 140 3.40 -1.51 -1.30
CA THR A 140 4.75 -1.54 -0.78
C THR A 140 5.71 -2.14 -1.80
N VAL A 141 6.76 -1.40 -2.16
CA VAL A 141 7.86 -1.93 -2.97
C VAL A 141 9.05 -2.23 -2.07
N PHE A 142 9.46 -3.50 -2.07
CA PHE A 142 10.60 -3.99 -1.30
C PHE A 142 11.89 -3.96 -2.12
N TYR A 143 12.97 -3.48 -1.50
CA TYR A 143 14.33 -3.46 -2.03
C TYR A 143 15.29 -4.27 -1.16
N GLU A 144 16.17 -5.05 -1.80
CA GLU A 144 17.04 -6.05 -1.14
C GLU A 144 18.25 -5.48 -0.38
N SER A 145 18.44 -4.15 -0.34
CA SER A 145 19.55 -3.51 0.36
C SER A 145 19.07 -2.44 1.34
N ARG A 146 20.02 -1.80 2.01
CA ARG A 146 19.72 -0.74 2.97
C ARG A 146 19.35 0.56 2.26
N SER A 147 18.61 1.40 2.94
CA SER A 147 18.19 2.70 2.43
C SER A 147 19.35 3.59 1.95
N ASP A 148 20.51 3.49 2.60
CA ASP A 148 21.72 4.26 2.25
C ASP A 148 22.32 3.87 0.88
N ASP A 149 21.94 2.71 0.33
CA ASP A 149 22.37 2.25 -1.00
C ASP A 149 21.52 2.82 -2.13
N TYR A 150 20.45 3.54 -1.80
CA TYR A 150 19.49 4.11 -2.74
C TYR A 150 19.33 5.62 -2.57
N SER A 151 18.94 6.28 -3.64
CA SER A 151 18.44 7.65 -3.65
C SER A 151 16.95 7.62 -4.00
N VAL A 152 16.10 8.10 -3.10
CA VAL A 152 14.67 8.25 -3.33
C VAL A 152 14.38 9.73 -3.60
N THR A 153 13.72 10.01 -4.72
CA THR A 153 13.25 11.37 -5.04
C THR A 153 11.79 11.36 -5.39
N ARG A 154 11.03 12.33 -4.87
CA ARG A 154 9.61 12.49 -5.14
C ARG A 154 9.35 13.53 -6.20
N SER A 155 8.50 13.21 -7.17
CA SER A 155 7.85 14.14 -8.08
C SER A 155 6.36 14.23 -7.74
N ALA A 156 5.58 15.02 -8.47
CA ALA A 156 4.18 15.25 -8.14
C ALA A 156 3.34 13.95 -8.05
N ASP A 157 3.61 12.99 -8.93
CA ASP A 157 2.82 11.76 -9.11
C ASP A 157 3.67 10.47 -9.08
N SER A 158 4.94 10.57 -8.74
CA SER A 158 5.86 9.42 -8.83
C SER A 158 6.96 9.51 -7.80
N LEU A 159 7.44 8.35 -7.35
CA LEU A 159 8.70 8.18 -6.66
C LEU A 159 9.72 7.60 -7.62
N PHE A 160 10.96 8.04 -7.53
CA PHE A 160 12.09 7.50 -8.28
C PHE A 160 13.09 6.92 -7.30
N VAL A 161 13.44 5.65 -7.49
CA VAL A 161 14.39 4.92 -6.64
C VAL A 161 15.57 4.53 -7.49
N GLN A 162 16.76 5.07 -7.17
CA GLN A 162 18.00 4.81 -7.90
C GLN A 162 19.09 4.31 -6.94
N GLY A 163 19.74 3.23 -7.31
CA GLY A 163 20.83 2.65 -6.54
C GLY A 163 20.82 1.14 -6.56
N PHE A 164 21.90 0.53 -6.10
CA PHE A 164 22.08 -0.94 -6.03
C PHE A 164 21.72 -1.70 -7.33
N GLY A 165 21.81 -1.03 -8.48
CA GLY A 165 21.45 -1.59 -9.79
C GLY A 165 19.99 -1.43 -10.18
N SER A 166 19.19 -0.70 -9.39
CA SER A 166 17.81 -0.30 -9.70
C SER A 166 17.75 1.14 -10.22
N ASN A 167 16.78 1.42 -11.10
CA ASN A 167 16.43 2.75 -11.58
C ASN A 167 14.92 2.76 -11.86
N ASP A 168 14.14 2.75 -10.78
CA ASP A 168 12.70 2.48 -10.82
C ASP A 168 11.90 3.77 -10.76
N ARG A 169 10.78 3.78 -11.48
CA ARG A 169 9.71 4.76 -11.34
C ARG A 169 8.50 4.08 -10.73
N LEU A 170 8.06 4.57 -9.57
CA LEU A 170 6.92 4.08 -8.82
C LEU A 170 5.78 5.09 -8.92
N VAL A 171 4.60 4.63 -9.25
CA VAL A 171 3.35 5.40 -9.33
C VAL A 171 2.35 4.72 -8.41
N SER A 172 1.53 5.48 -7.68
CA SER A 172 0.55 4.92 -6.73
C SER A 172 1.19 3.86 -5.83
N VAL A 173 2.35 4.19 -5.25
CA VAL A 173 3.08 3.36 -4.28
C VAL A 173 3.29 4.21 -3.04
N GLU A 174 2.79 3.74 -1.92
CA GLU A 174 2.75 4.48 -0.68
C GLU A 174 3.91 4.13 0.25
N ARG A 175 4.58 3.00 0.04
CA ARG A 175 5.67 2.55 0.91
C ARG A 175 6.83 1.97 0.13
N ILE A 176 8.04 2.32 0.56
CA ILE A 176 9.28 1.71 0.09
C ILE A 176 9.91 1.01 1.28
N ASP A 177 10.01 -0.32 1.21
CA ASP A 177 10.57 -1.15 2.28
C ASP A 177 12.02 -1.53 1.95
N PHE A 178 12.95 -1.11 2.79
CA PHE A 178 14.36 -1.46 2.72
C PHE A 178 14.72 -2.42 3.86
N VAL A 179 15.86 -3.06 3.78
CA VAL A 179 16.35 -3.98 4.83
C VAL A 179 16.41 -3.35 6.23
N ASP A 180 16.51 -2.03 6.31
CA ASP A 180 16.67 -1.28 7.57
C ASP A 180 15.46 -0.44 7.97
N GLY A 181 14.35 -0.49 7.24
CA GLY A 181 13.10 0.18 7.58
C GLY A 181 12.30 0.63 6.37
N VAL A 182 11.17 1.26 6.63
CA VAL A 182 10.19 1.65 5.62
C VAL A 182 10.13 3.18 5.48
N LEU A 183 10.22 3.66 4.26
CA LEU A 183 9.92 5.06 3.93
C LEU A 183 8.46 5.14 3.46
N ALA A 184 7.61 5.79 4.24
CA ALA A 184 6.15 5.80 4.06
C ALA A 184 5.64 7.18 3.63
N PHE A 185 4.69 7.18 2.69
CA PHE A 185 4.03 8.36 2.10
C PHE A 185 2.50 8.29 2.22
N ASP A 186 1.97 7.26 2.87
CA ASP A 186 0.54 6.98 2.97
C ASP A 186 -0.20 7.89 3.94
N ASP A 187 -1.53 7.93 3.77
CA ASP A 187 -2.41 8.78 4.59
C ASP A 187 -2.45 8.33 6.05
N ASN A 188 -2.35 7.03 6.38
CA ASN A 188 -2.32 6.55 7.75
C ASN A 188 -1.09 7.09 8.47
N THR A 189 0.09 7.01 7.83
CA THR A 189 1.33 7.56 8.34
C THR A 189 1.23 9.08 8.55
N ALA A 190 0.73 9.81 7.54
CA ALA A 190 0.59 11.26 7.63
C ALA A 190 -0.40 11.70 8.72
N GLN A 191 -1.53 11.00 8.88
CA GLN A 191 -2.51 11.29 9.92
C GLN A 191 -1.98 11.00 11.32
N MET A 192 -1.28 9.87 11.51
CA MET A 192 -0.68 9.53 12.79
C MET A 192 0.46 10.47 13.16
N TYR A 193 1.28 10.88 12.19
CA TYR A 193 2.32 11.90 12.39
C TYR A 193 1.72 13.21 12.93
N ARG A 194 0.68 13.73 12.25
CA ARG A 194 0.01 14.96 12.66
C ARG A 194 -0.68 14.83 14.03
N LEU A 195 -1.31 13.68 14.29
CA LEU A 195 -1.93 13.44 15.58
C LEU A 195 -0.91 13.36 16.70
N TYR A 196 0.21 12.69 16.47
CA TYR A 196 1.30 12.57 17.43
C TYR A 196 1.90 13.94 17.77
N GLN A 197 2.18 14.75 16.73
CA GLN A 197 2.67 16.11 16.91
C GLN A 197 1.65 16.98 17.66
N ALA A 198 0.37 16.91 17.31
CA ALA A 198 -0.68 17.64 18.00
C ALA A 198 -0.83 17.25 19.47
N ALA A 199 -0.66 15.97 19.79
CA ALA A 199 -0.79 15.47 21.16
C ALA A 199 0.40 15.81 22.05
N PHE A 200 1.62 15.93 21.49
CA PHE A 200 2.86 16.00 22.27
C PHE A 200 3.75 17.19 21.93
N ASP A 201 3.33 18.08 21.05
CA ASP A 201 4.07 19.28 20.61
C ASP A 201 5.53 18.99 20.24
N ARG A 202 5.77 17.88 19.56
CA ARG A 202 7.09 17.46 19.10
C ARG A 202 7.02 16.56 17.87
N THR A 203 8.11 16.49 17.14
CA THR A 203 8.27 15.47 16.10
C THR A 203 8.14 14.06 16.73
N PRO A 204 7.35 13.16 16.12
CA PRO A 204 7.29 11.78 16.55
C PRO A 204 8.68 11.12 16.57
N ASP A 205 8.96 10.30 17.56
CA ASP A 205 10.07 9.36 17.47
C ASP A 205 9.66 8.19 16.54
N THR A 206 10.63 7.64 15.83
CA THR A 206 10.40 6.62 14.81
C THR A 206 9.68 5.38 15.38
N ALA A 207 10.09 4.88 16.53
CA ALA A 207 9.50 3.67 17.13
C ALA A 207 8.03 3.91 17.57
N GLY A 208 7.76 5.07 18.19
CA GLY A 208 6.41 5.44 18.60
C GLY A 208 5.48 5.63 17.41
N LEU A 209 5.97 6.30 16.35
CA LEU A 209 5.18 6.48 15.13
C LEU A 209 4.92 5.16 14.43
N SER A 210 5.94 4.30 14.25
CA SER A 210 5.82 2.98 13.63
C SER A 210 4.77 2.12 14.34
N TYR A 211 4.79 2.11 15.68
CA TYR A 211 3.76 1.42 16.45
C TYR A 211 2.35 1.91 16.12
N TRP A 212 2.13 3.24 16.08
CA TRP A 212 0.79 3.80 15.85
C TRP A 212 0.34 3.69 14.40
N VAL A 213 1.27 3.74 13.44
CA VAL A 213 0.95 3.44 12.03
C VAL A 213 0.52 1.98 11.88
N ALA A 214 1.24 1.02 12.49
CA ALA A 214 0.82 -0.38 12.50
C ALA A 214 -0.55 -0.60 13.16
N GLN A 215 -0.88 0.16 14.22
CA GLN A 215 -2.23 0.13 14.80
C GLN A 215 -3.29 0.66 13.82
N ALA A 216 -3.01 1.76 13.09
CA ALA A 216 -3.92 2.30 12.08
C ALA A 216 -4.14 1.30 10.93
N ASP A 217 -3.08 0.66 10.45
CA ASP A 217 -3.16 -0.39 9.41
C ASP A 217 -3.99 -1.60 9.87
N SER A 218 -4.01 -1.85 11.18
CA SER A 218 -4.84 -2.89 11.82
C SER A 218 -6.28 -2.44 12.08
N GLY A 219 -6.66 -1.21 11.67
CA GLY A 219 -8.02 -0.67 11.80
C GLY A 219 -8.29 0.14 13.06
N VAL A 220 -7.26 0.49 13.85
CA VAL A 220 -7.43 1.44 14.97
C VAL A 220 -7.71 2.83 14.39
N SER A 221 -8.86 3.40 14.73
CA SER A 221 -9.24 4.72 14.23
C SER A 221 -8.39 5.84 14.86
N LEU A 222 -8.29 6.96 14.14
CA LEU A 222 -7.58 8.15 14.63
C LEU A 222 -8.13 8.65 15.97
N LEU A 223 -9.45 8.55 16.19
CA LEU A 223 -10.07 8.88 17.47
C LEU A 223 -9.66 7.94 18.60
N GLN A 224 -9.56 6.64 18.32
CA GLN A 224 -9.06 5.67 19.32
C GLN A 224 -7.60 5.98 19.69
N ALA A 225 -6.75 6.29 18.71
CA ALA A 225 -5.37 6.73 18.95
C ALA A 225 -5.32 8.03 19.78
N ALA A 226 -6.14 9.04 19.44
CA ALA A 226 -6.24 10.30 20.19
C ALA A 226 -6.63 10.07 21.65
N ASN A 227 -7.60 9.19 21.91
CA ASN A 227 -8.02 8.85 23.27
C ASN A 227 -6.92 8.12 24.06
N ASN A 228 -6.13 7.28 23.40
CA ASN A 228 -4.96 6.65 24.03
C ASN A 228 -3.88 7.69 24.37
N PHE A 229 -3.59 8.62 23.45
CA PHE A 229 -2.64 9.71 23.70
C PHE A 229 -3.04 10.56 24.90
N ARG A 230 -4.32 10.94 25.00
CA ARG A 230 -4.85 11.67 26.16
C ARG A 230 -4.63 10.93 27.49
N GLY A 231 -4.67 9.61 27.48
CA GLY A 231 -4.42 8.77 28.66
C GLY A 231 -2.93 8.71 29.09
N SER A 232 -2.00 9.20 28.27
CA SER A 232 -0.56 9.14 28.56
C SER A 232 -0.12 10.14 29.63
N ALA A 233 1.04 9.89 30.26
CA ALA A 233 1.65 10.86 31.17
C ALA A 233 2.11 12.11 30.43
N GLU A 234 2.74 11.94 29.25
CA GLU A 234 3.25 13.03 28.41
C GLU A 234 2.14 14.02 28.00
N PHE A 235 0.97 13.53 27.64
CA PHE A 235 -0.17 14.41 27.34
C PHE A 235 -0.62 15.21 28.56
N ARG A 236 -0.73 14.53 29.72
CA ARG A 236 -1.13 15.21 30.98
C ARG A 236 -0.09 16.24 31.47
N ASP A 237 1.16 16.00 31.19
CA ASP A 237 2.24 16.97 31.51
C ASP A 237 2.15 18.22 30.64
N LEU A 238 1.71 18.09 29.37
CA LEU A 238 1.57 19.18 28.43
C LEU A 238 0.24 19.94 28.56
N TYR A 239 -0.88 19.22 28.62
CA TYR A 239 -2.24 19.77 28.61
C TYR A 239 -2.85 19.93 30.01
N GLY A 240 -2.20 19.38 31.04
CA GLY A 240 -2.76 19.27 32.38
C GLY A 240 -3.55 17.97 32.60
N PRO A 241 -3.70 17.55 33.87
CA PRO A 241 -4.42 16.31 34.21
C PRO A 241 -5.95 16.41 33.98
N ASN A 242 -6.53 17.60 34.10
CA ASN A 242 -7.94 17.91 33.87
C ASN A 242 -8.06 19.38 33.43
N PRO A 243 -7.69 19.71 32.19
CA PRO A 243 -7.79 21.09 31.71
C PRO A 243 -9.26 21.51 31.61
N THR A 244 -9.54 22.79 31.82
CA THR A 244 -10.82 23.37 31.39
C THR A 244 -10.88 23.39 29.87
N ASN A 245 -12.08 23.50 29.29
CA ASN A 245 -12.23 23.66 27.84
C ASN A 245 -11.39 24.81 27.30
N ASP A 246 -11.39 25.94 28.03
CA ASP A 246 -10.66 27.14 27.67
C ASP A 246 -9.13 26.87 27.58
N GLU A 247 -8.57 26.30 28.64
CA GLU A 247 -7.15 25.95 28.69
C GLU A 247 -6.76 24.95 27.60
N PHE A 248 -7.62 23.96 27.36
CA PHE A 248 -7.37 22.94 26.34
C PHE A 248 -7.38 23.54 24.93
N ILE A 249 -8.36 24.38 24.61
CA ILE A 249 -8.46 25.06 23.31
C ILE A 249 -7.25 25.98 23.09
N ASP A 250 -6.90 26.80 24.09
CA ASP A 250 -5.75 27.70 23.98
C ASP A 250 -4.45 26.95 23.71
N LEU A 251 -4.24 25.82 24.43
CA LEU A 251 -3.06 24.99 24.22
C LEU A 251 -3.06 24.32 22.84
N LEU A 252 -4.20 23.86 22.31
CA LEU A 252 -4.28 23.30 20.97
C LEU A 252 -3.94 24.34 19.88
N TYR A 253 -4.46 25.56 20.00
CA TYR A 253 -4.10 26.62 19.07
C TYR A 253 -2.61 26.94 19.12
N LEU A 254 -2.02 26.96 20.32
CA LEU A 254 -0.61 27.24 20.50
C LEU A 254 0.27 26.08 20.00
N ASN A 255 0.01 24.85 20.45
CA ASN A 255 0.91 23.72 20.23
C ASN A 255 0.75 23.13 18.82
N VAL A 256 -0.47 23.16 18.25
CA VAL A 256 -0.73 22.56 16.92
C VAL A 256 -0.59 23.58 15.80
N LEU A 257 -1.11 24.80 16.01
CA LEU A 257 -1.21 25.82 14.97
C LEU A 257 -0.21 26.98 15.15
N ASN A 258 0.59 26.96 16.22
CA ASN A 258 1.61 27.98 16.54
C ASN A 258 1.06 29.43 16.58
N ARG A 259 -0.17 29.59 17.05
CA ARG A 259 -0.84 30.89 17.19
C ARG A 259 -1.89 30.89 18.29
N SER A 260 -2.30 32.07 18.73
CA SER A 260 -3.45 32.20 19.61
C SER A 260 -4.76 31.96 18.85
N ALA A 261 -5.78 31.51 19.55
CA ALA A 261 -7.15 31.47 19.04
C ALA A 261 -7.64 32.89 18.72
N ASP A 262 -8.34 33.08 17.60
CA ASP A 262 -9.20 34.23 17.42
C ASP A 262 -10.53 34.00 18.15
N GLN A 263 -11.26 35.07 18.41
CA GLN A 263 -12.50 34.99 19.18
C GLN A 263 -13.53 34.04 18.54
N GLY A 264 -13.63 34.01 17.21
CA GLY A 264 -14.60 33.18 16.52
C GLY A 264 -14.26 31.68 16.63
N GLY A 265 -12.99 31.32 16.48
CA GLY A 265 -12.49 29.96 16.65
C GLY A 265 -12.64 29.49 18.11
N TYR A 266 -12.30 30.34 19.03
CA TYR A 266 -12.47 30.07 20.47
C TYR A 266 -13.93 29.79 20.84
N ASP A 267 -14.88 30.71 20.47
CA ASP A 267 -16.29 30.54 20.73
C ASP A 267 -16.88 29.29 20.07
N TYR A 268 -16.41 28.97 18.86
CA TYR A 268 -16.82 27.76 18.13
C TYR A 268 -16.46 26.49 18.91
N TRP A 269 -15.19 26.32 19.28
CA TRP A 269 -14.75 25.11 19.94
C TRP A 269 -15.31 24.96 21.35
N ASN A 270 -15.39 26.07 22.11
CA ASN A 270 -16.05 26.08 23.42
C ASN A 270 -17.51 25.64 23.32
N GLY A 271 -18.23 26.20 22.35
CA GLY A 271 -19.62 25.82 22.11
C GLY A 271 -19.76 24.31 21.75
N ARG A 272 -18.86 23.78 20.94
CA ARG A 272 -18.86 22.35 20.56
C ARG A 272 -18.57 21.45 21.77
N MET A 273 -17.57 21.78 22.58
CA MET A 273 -17.23 21.03 23.78
C MET A 273 -18.34 21.13 24.85
N ALA A 274 -18.94 22.28 25.02
CA ALA A 274 -20.12 22.45 25.91
C ALA A 274 -21.33 21.62 25.44
N ALA A 275 -21.43 21.36 24.12
CA ALA A 275 -22.44 20.49 23.53
C ALA A 275 -22.08 19.00 23.55
N GLY A 276 -20.92 18.62 24.14
CA GLY A 276 -20.53 17.25 24.37
C GLY A 276 -19.43 16.69 23.45
N LEU A 277 -18.80 17.52 22.58
CA LEU A 277 -17.64 17.11 21.82
C LEU A 277 -16.48 16.84 22.79
N THR A 278 -15.88 15.67 22.68
CA THR A 278 -14.80 15.23 23.60
C THR A 278 -13.44 15.85 23.21
N GLU A 279 -12.52 15.96 24.18
CA GLU A 279 -11.16 16.43 23.91
C GLU A 279 -10.43 15.58 22.85
N GLY A 280 -10.66 14.25 22.81
CA GLY A 280 -10.11 13.39 21.77
C GLY A 280 -10.60 13.74 20.38
N GLU A 281 -11.89 14.04 20.22
CA GLU A 281 -12.46 14.50 18.95
C GLU A 281 -11.91 15.86 18.56
N VAL A 282 -11.80 16.79 19.50
CA VAL A 282 -11.20 18.11 19.23
C VAL A 282 -9.74 17.96 18.82
N LEU A 283 -8.96 17.14 19.49
CA LEU A 283 -7.57 16.85 19.13
C LEU A 283 -7.44 16.30 17.69
N VAL A 284 -8.33 15.37 17.30
CA VAL A 284 -8.39 14.87 15.91
C VAL A 284 -8.71 16.01 14.94
N HIS A 285 -9.69 16.85 15.25
CA HIS A 285 -10.04 17.98 14.38
C HIS A 285 -8.89 18.96 14.19
N PHE A 286 -8.16 19.28 15.24
CA PHE A 286 -6.97 20.15 15.14
C PHE A 286 -5.85 19.50 14.36
N SER A 287 -5.53 18.25 14.66
CA SER A 287 -4.45 17.52 13.99
C SER A 287 -4.69 17.37 12.48
N GLN A 288 -5.94 17.22 12.04
CA GLN A 288 -6.32 17.06 10.63
C GLN A 288 -6.92 18.33 10.01
N SER A 289 -6.83 19.50 10.69
CA SER A 289 -7.28 20.77 10.11
C SER A 289 -6.48 21.12 8.85
N GLN A 290 -7.08 21.84 7.91
CA GLN A 290 -6.39 22.31 6.70
C GLN A 290 -5.12 23.12 7.04
N GLU A 291 -5.17 23.91 8.12
CA GLU A 291 -4.05 24.70 8.60
C GLU A 291 -2.89 23.79 9.04
N ASN A 292 -3.17 22.77 9.86
CA ASN A 292 -2.11 21.84 10.30
C ASN A 292 -1.60 20.94 9.18
N VAL A 293 -2.46 20.50 8.25
CA VAL A 293 -2.05 19.79 7.04
C VAL A 293 -1.06 20.61 6.23
N ALA A 294 -1.34 21.90 6.03
CA ALA A 294 -0.41 22.80 5.35
C ALA A 294 0.89 23.02 6.12
N ASN A 295 0.83 23.17 7.44
CA ASN A 295 2.00 23.37 8.31
C ASN A 295 2.94 22.15 8.32
N THR A 296 2.39 20.93 8.18
CA THR A 296 3.16 19.69 8.21
C THR A 296 3.59 19.18 6.83
N GLN A 297 3.09 19.79 5.75
CA GLN A 297 3.35 19.34 4.37
C GLN A 297 4.84 19.17 4.06
N ALA A 298 5.67 20.13 4.46
CA ALA A 298 7.11 20.08 4.19
C ALA A 298 7.80 18.91 4.92
N ALA A 299 7.38 18.61 6.15
CA ALA A 299 7.94 17.50 6.93
C ALA A 299 7.53 16.12 6.42
N LEU A 300 6.42 16.03 5.68
CA LEU A 300 5.87 14.79 5.13
C LEU A 300 6.20 14.61 3.64
N TRP A 301 6.77 15.62 2.98
CA TRP A 301 6.97 15.60 1.54
C TRP A 301 7.90 14.48 1.07
N ASP A 302 9.03 14.32 1.74
CA ASP A 302 10.07 13.35 1.38
C ASP A 302 9.82 11.96 2.03
N GLY A 303 8.62 11.74 2.56
CA GLY A 303 8.25 10.52 3.26
C GLY A 303 8.65 10.53 4.73
N VAL A 304 8.13 9.57 5.47
CA VAL A 304 8.37 9.38 6.90
C VAL A 304 8.99 8.02 7.15
N TRP A 305 10.07 8.00 7.90
CA TRP A 305 10.80 6.78 8.22
C TRP A 305 10.12 6.00 9.34
N LEU A 306 9.85 4.71 9.09
CA LEU A 306 9.30 3.73 10.02
C LEU A 306 10.29 2.57 10.22
N VAL A 307 10.21 1.87 11.37
CA VAL A 307 11.08 0.73 11.75
C VAL A 307 10.27 -0.47 12.24
#